data_7f7396a858041f8412756492c229a558
#
_entry.id   7f7396a858041f8412756492c229a558
#
_cell.length_a   1.000
_cell.length_b   1.000
_cell.length_c   1.000
_cell.angle_alpha   90.00
_cell.angle_beta   90.00
_cell.angle_gamma   90.00
#
_symmetry.space_group_name_H-M   'P 1'
#
loop_
_entity.id
_entity.type
_entity.pdbx_description
1 polymer ?
#
loop_
_entity_poly.entity_id
_entity_poly.type
_entity_poly.pdbx_seq_one_letter_code
_entity_poly.pdbx_strand_id
1 'polypeptide(L)'
;MKFEEKHRPKTLDEIIFVDAYVERIVKETAANKRHKHLILHGPRGAGKSETANLIMKGRYAEEDVNIAKCSVHASALEDQSLDILTGNWNYQRAFGMLHGCLVIEEVDQLKLGMQQTLRAIVDEHTFGIIICTTNNLHRIDQPLQDRCRCLEFTYPTVDQWLPRAKAILDTNGIFLTEVQTQLLLKGFEGSGRKMMDWLEDTILDFTSNKSEFDQLLEVRTGT
;
A
#
# COMPACT_ATOMS: atom_id res chain seq x y z
N MET A 1 -5.01 14.03 15.12
CA MET A 1 -4.63 13.18 13.97
C MET A 1 -4.84 11.75 14.41
N LYS A 2 -5.49 10.93 13.59
CA LYS A 2 -5.73 9.52 13.93
C LYS A 2 -4.39 8.78 14.03
N PHE A 3 -4.31 7.76 14.90
CA PHE A 3 -3.10 6.97 15.11
C PHE A 3 -2.59 6.33 13.80
N GLU A 4 -3.48 5.74 13.04
CA GLU A 4 -3.16 5.14 11.73
C GLU A 4 -2.55 6.16 10.75
N GLU A 5 -3.05 7.41 10.73
CA GLU A 5 -2.50 8.48 9.87
C GLU A 5 -1.11 8.94 10.33
N LYS A 6 -0.87 8.99 11.65
CA LYS A 6 0.43 9.36 12.23
C LYS A 6 1.52 8.38 11.81
N HIS A 7 1.18 7.08 11.78
CA HIS A 7 2.12 5.99 11.51
C HIS A 7 1.98 5.40 10.09
N ARG A 8 1.27 6.11 9.19
CA ARG A 8 1.14 5.72 7.79
C ARG A 8 2.52 5.73 7.10
N PRO A 9 2.89 4.70 6.33
CA PRO A 9 4.14 4.68 5.58
C PRO A 9 4.29 5.90 4.67
N LYS A 10 5.43 6.55 4.73
CA LYS A 10 5.76 7.74 3.92
C LYS A 10 6.66 7.40 2.76
N THR A 11 7.41 6.30 2.86
CA THR A 11 8.35 5.81 1.86
C THR A 11 8.12 4.32 1.61
N LEU A 12 8.62 3.80 0.49
CA LEU A 12 8.55 2.37 0.18
C LEU A 12 9.38 1.51 1.13
N ASP A 13 10.41 2.08 1.77
CA ASP A 13 11.23 1.36 2.75
C ASP A 13 10.49 1.13 4.08
N GLU A 14 9.40 1.86 4.31
CA GLU A 14 8.53 1.66 5.46
C GLU A 14 7.42 0.62 5.21
N ILE A 15 7.26 0.15 3.98
CA ILE A 15 6.36 -0.96 3.63
C ILE A 15 7.03 -2.29 3.97
N ILE A 16 6.29 -3.16 4.64
CA ILE A 16 6.75 -4.53 4.92
C ILE A 16 6.38 -5.41 3.72
N PHE A 17 7.36 -5.71 2.88
CA PHE A 17 7.19 -6.65 1.79
C PHE A 17 7.49 -8.07 2.27
N VAL A 18 6.55 -8.99 2.03
CA VAL A 18 6.72 -10.41 2.35
C VAL A 18 7.58 -11.10 1.30
N ASP A 19 7.45 -10.68 0.05
CA ASP A 19 8.16 -11.23 -1.11
C ASP A 19 9.18 -10.21 -1.66
N ALA A 20 10.45 -10.59 -1.65
CA ALA A 20 11.56 -9.78 -2.17
C ALA A 20 11.45 -9.48 -3.68
N TYR A 21 10.80 -10.36 -4.46
CA TYR A 21 10.53 -10.09 -5.87
C TYR A 21 9.52 -8.96 -6.02
N VAL A 22 8.43 -8.98 -5.23
CA VAL A 22 7.42 -7.91 -5.21
C VAL A 22 8.09 -6.58 -4.82
N GLU A 23 8.87 -6.57 -3.75
CA GLU A 23 9.62 -5.39 -3.29
C GLU A 23 10.49 -4.79 -4.40
N ARG A 24 11.29 -5.63 -5.06
CA ARG A 24 12.16 -5.20 -6.16
C ARG A 24 11.36 -4.58 -7.31
N ILE A 25 10.28 -5.23 -7.77
CA ILE A 25 9.46 -4.72 -8.87
C ILE A 25 8.83 -3.39 -8.50
N VAL A 26 8.30 -3.26 -7.29
CA VAL A 26 7.70 -2.04 -6.77
C VAL A 26 8.72 -0.89 -6.74
N LYS A 27 9.90 -1.11 -6.15
CA LYS A 27 10.97 -0.10 -6.07
C LYS A 27 11.49 0.31 -7.45
N GLU A 28 11.71 -0.64 -8.36
CA GLU A 28 12.15 -0.35 -9.73
C GLU A 28 11.07 0.41 -10.52
N THR A 29 9.78 0.14 -10.27
CA THR A 29 8.68 0.87 -10.90
C THR A 29 8.57 2.30 -10.39
N ALA A 30 8.69 2.51 -9.08
CA ALA A 30 8.70 3.83 -8.47
C ALA A 30 9.88 4.69 -8.95
N ALA A 31 11.04 4.06 -9.17
CA ALA A 31 12.24 4.71 -9.70
C ALA A 31 12.23 4.91 -11.24
N ASN A 32 11.09 4.76 -11.91
CA ASN A 32 10.94 4.87 -13.37
C ASN A 32 11.83 3.92 -14.21
N LYS A 33 12.30 2.81 -13.61
CA LYS A 33 13.08 1.78 -14.32
C LYS A 33 12.20 0.75 -15.01
N ARG A 34 10.92 0.68 -14.64
CA ARG A 34 9.93 -0.23 -15.22
C ARG A 34 8.67 0.54 -15.63
N HIS A 35 8.10 0.15 -16.76
CA HIS A 35 6.95 0.83 -17.38
C HIS A 35 5.76 -0.10 -17.62
N LYS A 36 5.82 -1.37 -17.18
CA LYS A 36 4.69 -2.29 -17.31
C LYS A 36 3.62 -1.94 -16.27
N HIS A 37 2.36 -1.93 -16.68
CA HIS A 37 1.20 -1.75 -15.80
C HIS A 37 1.18 -2.81 -14.70
N LEU A 38 0.63 -2.46 -13.53
CA LEU A 38 0.61 -3.32 -12.35
C LEU A 38 -0.82 -3.63 -11.90
N ILE A 39 -1.04 -4.85 -11.46
CA ILE A 39 -2.19 -5.23 -10.63
C ILE A 39 -1.64 -5.73 -9.29
N LEU A 40 -1.88 -4.98 -8.22
CA LEU A 40 -1.55 -5.37 -6.87
C LEU A 40 -2.77 -6.10 -6.28
N HIS A 41 -2.63 -7.39 -6.04
CA HIS A 41 -3.74 -8.22 -5.55
C HIS A 41 -3.42 -8.90 -4.22
N GLY A 42 -4.45 -9.31 -3.48
CA GLY A 42 -4.32 -9.99 -2.20
C GLY A 42 -5.33 -9.49 -1.16
N PRO A 43 -5.26 -9.96 0.08
CA PRO A 43 -6.27 -9.68 1.09
C PRO A 43 -6.34 -8.20 1.47
N ARG A 44 -7.48 -7.80 2.06
CA ARG A 44 -7.69 -6.42 2.55
C ARG A 44 -6.70 -6.09 3.67
N GLY A 45 -6.13 -4.88 3.62
CA GLY A 45 -5.19 -4.42 4.63
C GLY A 45 -3.78 -5.00 4.50
N ALA A 46 -3.42 -5.61 3.35
CA ALA A 46 -2.06 -6.07 3.04
C ALA A 46 -1.14 -4.96 2.49
N GLY A 47 -1.55 -3.69 2.51
CA GLY A 47 -0.70 -2.56 2.11
C GLY A 47 -0.77 -2.18 0.62
N LYS A 48 -1.64 -2.79 -0.19
CA LYS A 48 -1.72 -2.55 -1.65
C LYS A 48 -1.92 -1.08 -2.03
N SER A 49 -2.95 -0.42 -1.47
CA SER A 49 -3.26 0.99 -1.76
C SER A 49 -2.13 1.92 -1.32
N GLU A 50 -1.53 1.68 -0.16
CA GLU A 50 -0.37 2.44 0.30
C GLU A 50 0.80 2.30 -0.68
N THR A 51 1.11 1.07 -1.08
CA THR A 51 2.17 0.80 -2.05
C THR A 51 1.89 1.46 -3.39
N ALA A 52 0.66 1.38 -3.91
CA ALA A 52 0.28 2.03 -5.17
C ALA A 52 0.50 3.56 -5.11
N ASN A 53 0.08 4.19 -4.01
CA ASN A 53 0.25 5.63 -3.80
C ASN A 53 1.73 6.02 -3.63
N LEU A 54 2.55 5.18 -2.98
CA LEU A 54 3.98 5.43 -2.84
C LEU A 54 4.74 5.22 -4.16
N ILE A 55 4.34 4.26 -5.00
CA ILE A 55 4.87 4.13 -6.36
C ILE A 55 4.55 5.40 -7.15
N MET A 56 3.32 5.88 -7.10
CA MET A 56 2.92 7.10 -7.80
C MET A 56 3.77 8.29 -7.34
N LYS A 57 3.94 8.48 -6.03
CA LYS A 57 4.79 9.55 -5.48
C LYS A 57 6.25 9.43 -5.94
N GLY A 58 6.80 8.23 -5.97
CA GLY A 58 8.17 8.01 -6.42
C GLY A 58 8.39 8.26 -7.92
N ARG A 59 7.34 8.09 -8.74
CA ARG A 59 7.39 8.37 -10.19
C ARG A 59 7.32 9.86 -10.52
N TYR A 60 6.63 10.63 -9.68
CA TYR A 60 6.59 12.08 -9.78
C TYR A 60 7.67 12.68 -8.88
N ALA A 61 8.39 13.70 -9.34
CA ALA A 61 9.20 14.52 -8.46
C ALA A 61 8.28 15.15 -7.39
N GLU A 62 8.76 15.34 -6.16
CA GLU A 62 7.95 15.82 -5.02
C GLU A 62 7.15 17.09 -5.30
N GLU A 63 7.62 17.93 -6.22
CA GLU A 63 7.00 19.21 -6.61
C GLU A 63 5.71 19.03 -7.44
N ASP A 64 5.53 17.90 -8.12
CA ASP A 64 4.46 17.68 -9.11
C ASP A 64 3.27 16.86 -8.57
N VAL A 65 3.35 16.35 -7.36
CA VAL A 65 2.32 15.44 -6.78
C VAL A 65 0.95 16.12 -6.63
N ASN A 66 0.90 17.44 -6.48
CA ASN A 66 -0.36 18.19 -6.39
C ASN A 66 -1.11 18.27 -7.73
N ILE A 67 -0.41 18.17 -8.85
CA ILE A 67 -1.00 18.13 -10.19
C ILE A 67 -1.56 16.74 -10.51
N ALA A 68 -1.01 15.73 -9.87
CA ALA A 68 -1.29 14.31 -10.11
C ALA A 68 -2.28 13.72 -9.09
N LYS A 69 -3.44 14.30 -8.90
CA LYS A 69 -4.56 13.57 -8.27
C LYS A 69 -5.07 12.48 -9.22
N CYS A 70 -4.19 11.50 -9.48
CA CYS A 70 -4.45 10.38 -10.37
C CYS A 70 -4.74 9.09 -9.60
N SER A 71 -5.32 9.18 -8.40
CA SER A 71 -5.86 8.04 -7.69
C SER A 71 -7.38 8.13 -7.63
N VAL A 72 -8.04 7.08 -8.08
CA VAL A 72 -9.50 7.00 -8.15
C VAL A 72 -9.97 5.64 -7.66
N HIS A 73 -11.07 5.64 -6.94
CA HIS A 73 -11.74 4.40 -6.54
C HIS A 73 -12.64 3.93 -7.69
N ALA A 74 -12.59 2.65 -8.05
CA ALA A 74 -13.34 2.11 -9.18
C ALA A 74 -14.84 2.37 -9.09
N SER A 75 -15.42 2.33 -7.89
CA SER A 75 -16.85 2.61 -7.68
C SER A 75 -17.27 4.05 -8.00
N ALA A 76 -16.32 4.99 -8.06
CA ALA A 76 -16.58 6.37 -8.41
C ALA A 76 -16.42 6.66 -9.91
N LEU A 77 -16.00 5.66 -10.69
CA LEU A 77 -15.86 5.76 -12.14
C LEU A 77 -17.18 5.44 -12.85
N GLU A 78 -17.67 6.37 -13.62
CA GLU A 78 -18.70 6.16 -14.64
C GLU A 78 -18.06 5.93 -16.00
N ASP A 79 -18.81 5.38 -16.96
CA ASP A 79 -18.27 4.95 -18.27
C ASP A 79 -17.51 6.06 -19.02
N GLN A 80 -17.88 7.32 -18.83
CA GLN A 80 -17.21 8.48 -19.46
C GLN A 80 -15.96 8.97 -18.73
N SER A 81 -15.70 8.50 -17.53
CA SER A 81 -14.65 9.03 -16.66
C SER A 81 -13.26 8.46 -16.97
N LEU A 82 -13.16 7.31 -17.62
CA LEU A 82 -11.87 6.72 -17.99
C LEU A 82 -11.11 7.55 -19.02
N ASP A 83 -11.82 8.10 -20.03
CA ASP A 83 -11.23 8.98 -21.04
C ASP A 83 -10.75 10.30 -20.43
N ILE A 84 -11.43 10.79 -19.39
CA ILE A 84 -11.02 12.00 -18.66
C ILE A 84 -9.71 11.75 -17.91
N LEU A 85 -9.55 10.57 -17.30
CA LEU A 85 -8.33 10.20 -16.56
C LEU A 85 -7.11 10.10 -17.48
N THR A 86 -7.29 9.56 -18.70
CA THR A 86 -6.22 9.49 -19.70
C THR A 86 -5.98 10.84 -20.39
N GLY A 87 -7.00 11.66 -20.52
CA GLY A 87 -6.88 13.06 -20.95
C GLY A 87 -5.92 13.84 -20.07
N ASN A 88 -5.91 13.57 -18.77
CA ASN A 88 -4.95 14.16 -17.83
C ASN A 88 -3.48 13.82 -18.15
N TRP A 89 -3.18 12.69 -18.77
CA TRP A 89 -1.82 12.36 -19.19
C TRP A 89 -1.31 13.28 -20.30
N ASN A 90 -2.15 13.66 -21.25
CA ASN A 90 -1.79 14.65 -22.29
C ASN A 90 -1.50 16.02 -21.66
N TYR A 91 -2.26 16.38 -20.65
CA TYR A 91 -2.04 17.60 -19.87
C TYR A 91 -0.70 17.52 -19.11
N GLN A 92 -0.43 16.43 -18.40
CA GLN A 92 0.83 16.22 -17.69
C GLN A 92 2.03 16.28 -18.63
N ARG A 93 1.95 15.70 -19.84
CA ARG A 93 3.00 15.82 -20.86
C ARG A 93 3.24 17.27 -21.30
N ALA A 94 2.18 18.06 -21.45
CA ALA A 94 2.29 19.46 -21.83
C ALA A 94 3.02 20.31 -20.77
N PHE A 95 2.98 19.89 -19.50
CA PHE A 95 3.73 20.51 -18.40
C PHE A 95 5.13 19.92 -18.18
N GLY A 96 5.62 19.12 -19.12
CA GLY A 96 7.00 18.60 -19.09
C GLY A 96 7.18 17.37 -18.19
N MET A 97 6.11 16.76 -17.69
CA MET A 97 6.22 15.49 -16.96
C MET A 97 6.70 14.38 -17.90
N LEU A 98 7.67 13.58 -17.42
CA LEU A 98 8.29 12.53 -18.24
C LEU A 98 7.50 11.22 -18.20
N HIS A 99 6.74 10.98 -17.12
CA HIS A 99 6.07 9.70 -16.89
C HIS A 99 4.73 9.90 -16.16
N GLY A 100 3.62 9.49 -16.77
CA GLY A 100 2.31 9.46 -16.12
C GLY A 100 2.15 8.27 -15.17
N CYS A 101 1.29 8.42 -14.16
CA CYS A 101 0.87 7.33 -13.31
C CYS A 101 -0.61 7.51 -12.93
N LEU A 102 -1.39 6.45 -13.08
CA LEU A 102 -2.80 6.41 -12.67
C LEU A 102 -3.00 5.25 -11.70
N VAL A 103 -3.59 5.51 -10.54
CA VAL A 103 -3.97 4.48 -9.58
C VAL A 103 -5.48 4.27 -9.62
N ILE A 104 -5.91 3.03 -9.83
CA ILE A 104 -7.32 2.64 -9.78
C ILE A 104 -7.49 1.65 -8.62
N GLU A 105 -8.16 2.09 -7.56
CA GLU A 105 -8.41 1.26 -6.39
C GLU A 105 -9.67 0.41 -6.56
N GLU A 106 -9.58 -0.85 -6.08
CA GLU A 106 -10.66 -1.85 -6.12
C GLU A 106 -11.20 -2.09 -7.53
N VAL A 107 -10.30 -2.27 -8.51
CA VAL A 107 -10.64 -2.44 -9.95
C VAL A 107 -11.61 -3.59 -10.22
N ASP A 108 -11.73 -4.56 -9.32
CA ASP A 108 -12.73 -5.63 -9.36
C ASP A 108 -14.18 -5.15 -9.20
N GLN A 109 -14.39 -3.90 -8.82
CA GLN A 109 -15.71 -3.26 -8.79
C GLN A 109 -16.13 -2.67 -10.15
N LEU A 110 -15.20 -2.54 -11.10
CA LEU A 110 -15.54 -2.11 -12.46
C LEU A 110 -16.41 -3.16 -13.16
N LYS A 111 -17.45 -2.69 -13.84
CA LYS A 111 -18.23 -3.54 -14.77
C LYS A 111 -17.34 -4.07 -15.88
N LEU A 112 -17.70 -5.22 -16.45
CA LEU A 112 -16.91 -5.86 -17.50
C LEU A 112 -16.64 -4.92 -18.70
N GLY A 113 -17.63 -4.13 -19.13
CA GLY A 113 -17.46 -3.15 -20.20
C GLY A 113 -16.38 -2.12 -19.90
N MET A 114 -16.31 -1.64 -18.66
CA MET A 114 -15.27 -0.68 -18.22
C MET A 114 -13.89 -1.34 -18.14
N GLN A 115 -13.81 -2.60 -17.74
CA GLN A 115 -12.53 -3.34 -17.78
C GLN A 115 -12.04 -3.52 -19.22
N GLN A 116 -12.96 -3.70 -20.19
CA GLN A 116 -12.60 -3.75 -21.61
C GLN A 116 -12.11 -2.38 -22.13
N THR A 117 -12.75 -1.29 -21.72
CA THR A 117 -12.26 0.07 -22.01
C THR A 117 -10.89 0.31 -21.40
N LEU A 118 -10.70 -0.07 -20.14
CA LEU A 118 -9.39 0.03 -19.47
C LEU A 118 -8.30 -0.76 -20.20
N ARG A 119 -8.64 -1.93 -20.75
CA ARG A 119 -7.74 -2.73 -21.58
C ARG A 119 -7.30 -1.98 -22.84
N ALA A 120 -8.25 -1.33 -23.54
CA ALA A 120 -7.92 -0.52 -24.72
C ALA A 120 -6.96 0.63 -24.35
N ILE A 121 -7.22 1.31 -23.24
CA ILE A 121 -6.34 2.36 -22.70
C ILE A 121 -4.93 1.83 -22.40
N VAL A 122 -4.84 0.66 -21.79
CA VAL A 122 -3.55 -0.01 -21.50
C VAL A 122 -2.77 -0.31 -22.79
N ASP A 123 -3.44 -0.65 -23.87
CA ASP A 123 -2.79 -0.93 -25.16
C ASP A 123 -2.38 0.35 -25.94
N GLU A 124 -3.17 1.41 -25.83
CA GLU A 124 -2.97 2.64 -26.60
C GLU A 124 -1.97 3.62 -25.96
N HIS A 125 -1.88 3.65 -24.63
CA HIS A 125 -1.11 4.67 -23.92
C HIS A 125 0.25 4.17 -23.46
N THR A 126 1.30 4.70 -24.11
CA THR A 126 2.72 4.40 -23.77
C THR A 126 3.36 5.43 -22.84
N PHE A 127 2.68 6.55 -22.54
CA PHE A 127 3.23 7.65 -21.77
C PHE A 127 3.35 7.32 -20.27
N GLY A 128 2.41 6.54 -19.72
CA GLY A 128 2.32 6.31 -18.29
C GLY A 128 2.07 4.85 -17.93
N ILE A 129 1.97 4.60 -16.64
CA ILE A 129 1.53 3.30 -16.14
C ILE A 129 0.22 3.42 -15.38
N ILE A 130 -0.55 2.34 -15.44
CA ILE A 130 -1.73 2.15 -14.59
C ILE A 130 -1.37 1.15 -13.51
N ILE A 131 -1.73 1.49 -12.27
CA ILE A 131 -1.59 0.63 -11.11
C ILE A 131 -2.98 0.35 -10.58
N CYS A 132 -3.43 -0.88 -10.70
CA CYS A 132 -4.70 -1.34 -10.17
C CYS A 132 -4.50 -2.02 -8.83
N THR A 133 -5.42 -1.82 -7.88
CA THR A 133 -5.50 -2.64 -6.68
C THR A 133 -6.77 -3.48 -6.69
N THR A 134 -6.71 -4.71 -6.20
CA THR A 134 -7.87 -5.58 -6.06
C THR A 134 -7.71 -6.53 -4.87
N ASN A 135 -8.84 -6.90 -4.26
CA ASN A 135 -8.88 -7.99 -3.30
C ASN A 135 -9.22 -9.33 -3.97
N ASN A 136 -9.63 -9.28 -5.24
CA ASN A 136 -10.17 -10.43 -5.94
C ASN A 136 -9.72 -10.47 -7.40
N LEU A 137 -8.53 -11.02 -7.64
CA LEU A 137 -7.95 -11.11 -8.98
C LEU A 137 -8.85 -11.86 -9.99
N HIS A 138 -9.63 -12.85 -9.51
CA HIS A 138 -10.52 -13.65 -10.36
C HIS A 138 -11.67 -12.84 -10.98
N ARG A 139 -11.99 -11.64 -10.46
CA ARG A 139 -13.00 -10.75 -11.03
C ARG A 139 -12.44 -9.83 -12.12
N ILE A 140 -11.14 -9.86 -12.34
CA ILE A 140 -10.49 -9.05 -13.37
C ILE A 140 -10.46 -9.84 -14.67
N ASP A 141 -10.83 -9.17 -15.76
CA ASP A 141 -10.78 -9.70 -17.12
C ASP A 141 -9.39 -10.27 -17.44
N GLN A 142 -9.32 -11.52 -17.87
CA GLN A 142 -8.05 -12.21 -18.13
C GLN A 142 -7.17 -11.46 -19.13
N PRO A 143 -7.69 -10.94 -20.26
CA PRO A 143 -6.91 -10.13 -21.18
C PRO A 143 -6.31 -8.87 -20.56
N LEU A 144 -6.94 -8.27 -19.54
CA LEU A 144 -6.37 -7.14 -18.79
C LEU A 144 -5.23 -7.61 -17.88
N GLN A 145 -5.38 -8.76 -17.21
CA GLN A 145 -4.32 -9.35 -16.38
C GLN A 145 -3.07 -9.65 -17.21
N ASP A 146 -3.21 -10.18 -18.43
CA ASP A 146 -2.09 -10.53 -19.31
C ASP A 146 -1.25 -9.30 -19.72
N ARG A 147 -1.88 -8.13 -19.78
CA ARG A 147 -1.24 -6.84 -20.09
C ARG A 147 -0.54 -6.22 -18.92
N CYS A 148 -0.90 -6.60 -17.72
CA CYS A 148 -0.35 -6.11 -16.47
C CYS A 148 0.64 -7.11 -15.87
N ARG A 149 1.41 -6.67 -14.91
CA ARG A 149 2.15 -7.54 -14.01
C ARG A 149 1.33 -7.68 -12.72
N CYS A 150 0.85 -8.88 -12.46
CA CYS A 150 0.15 -9.17 -11.21
C CYS A 150 1.17 -9.42 -10.10
N LEU A 151 1.05 -8.69 -9.00
CA LEU A 151 1.90 -8.80 -7.82
C LEU A 151 1.02 -9.17 -6.61
N GLU A 152 1.32 -10.30 -6.01
CA GLU A 152 0.58 -10.79 -4.85
C GLU A 152 1.09 -10.16 -3.56
N PHE A 153 0.17 -9.66 -2.77
CA PHE A 153 0.39 -9.14 -1.43
C PHE A 153 -0.24 -10.10 -0.42
N THR A 154 0.53 -10.48 0.58
CA THR A 154 0.08 -11.31 1.70
C THR A 154 0.29 -10.55 3.01
N TYR A 155 -0.25 -11.09 4.11
CA TYR A 155 0.01 -10.50 5.43
C TYR A 155 1.44 -10.82 5.87
N PRO A 156 2.19 -9.81 6.37
CA PRO A 156 3.48 -10.04 6.98
C PRO A 156 3.36 -10.91 8.24
N THR A 157 4.37 -11.72 8.50
CA THR A 157 4.51 -12.48 9.74
C THR A 157 4.84 -11.53 10.91
N VAL A 158 4.73 -12.05 12.14
CA VAL A 158 5.13 -11.32 13.36
C VAL A 158 6.59 -10.86 13.28
N ASP A 159 7.49 -11.73 12.81
CA ASP A 159 8.92 -11.41 12.71
C ASP A 159 9.18 -10.29 11.68
N GLN A 160 8.42 -10.25 10.60
CA GLN A 160 8.50 -9.17 9.61
C GLN A 160 7.89 -7.85 10.14
N TRP A 161 6.90 -7.92 11.03
CA TRP A 161 6.33 -6.77 11.71
C TRP A 161 7.21 -6.18 12.80
N LEU A 162 8.08 -7.00 13.40
CA LEU A 162 8.86 -6.65 14.61
C LEU A 162 9.59 -5.31 14.49
N PRO A 163 10.39 -5.03 13.43
CA PRO A 163 11.11 -3.76 13.33
C PRO A 163 10.17 -2.54 13.29
N ARG A 164 9.06 -2.67 12.55
CA ARG A 164 8.10 -1.57 12.42
C ARG A 164 7.30 -1.35 13.69
N ALA A 165 6.81 -2.42 14.31
CA ALA A 165 6.09 -2.33 15.58
C ALA A 165 6.96 -1.71 16.67
N LYS A 166 8.23 -2.12 16.77
CA LYS A 166 9.19 -1.52 17.69
C LYS A 166 9.38 -0.03 17.44
N ALA A 167 9.56 0.39 16.19
CA ALA A 167 9.72 1.80 15.86
C ALA A 167 8.47 2.64 16.22
N ILE A 168 7.27 2.08 16.06
CA ILE A 168 6.01 2.73 16.45
C ILE A 168 5.94 2.87 17.99
N LEU A 169 6.27 1.81 18.73
CA LEU A 169 6.31 1.82 20.20
C LEU A 169 7.32 2.85 20.73
N ASP A 170 8.54 2.83 20.19
CA ASP A 170 9.63 3.77 20.57
C ASP A 170 9.20 5.23 20.33
N THR A 171 8.52 5.52 19.20
CA THR A 171 8.01 6.86 18.86
C THR A 171 6.93 7.34 19.85
N ASN A 172 6.24 6.41 20.52
CA ASN A 172 5.23 6.71 21.52
C ASN A 172 5.75 6.57 22.97
N GLY A 173 7.09 6.48 23.16
CA GLY A 173 7.74 6.48 24.47
C GLY A 173 7.73 5.12 25.18
N ILE A 174 7.45 4.03 24.47
CA ILE A 174 7.45 2.66 24.99
C ILE A 174 8.69 1.95 24.47
N PHE A 175 9.70 1.82 25.30
CA PHE A 175 11.01 1.25 24.94
C PHE A 175 11.07 -0.23 25.36
N LEU A 176 10.78 -1.12 24.44
CA LEU A 176 10.87 -2.58 24.62
C LEU A 176 12.10 -3.15 23.90
N THR A 177 12.66 -4.21 24.47
CA THR A 177 13.66 -5.03 23.77
C THR A 177 12.99 -5.77 22.59
N GLU A 178 13.78 -6.28 21.66
CA GLU A 178 13.24 -7.10 20.54
C GLU A 178 12.48 -8.31 21.06
N VAL A 179 13.01 -8.99 22.09
CA VAL A 179 12.37 -10.16 22.69
C VAL A 179 11.02 -9.78 23.33
N GLN A 180 10.95 -8.66 24.04
CA GLN A 180 9.70 -8.17 24.63
C GLN A 180 8.69 -7.79 23.56
N THR A 181 9.13 -7.11 22.50
CA THR A 181 8.26 -6.76 21.37
C THR A 181 7.77 -8.01 20.65
N GLN A 182 8.62 -9.02 20.46
CA GLN A 182 8.22 -10.28 19.84
C GLN A 182 7.20 -11.04 20.71
N LEU A 183 7.40 -11.06 22.04
CA LEU A 183 6.42 -11.63 22.97
C LEU A 183 5.09 -10.89 22.95
N LEU A 184 5.14 -9.56 22.88
CA LEU A 184 3.97 -8.72 22.75
C LEU A 184 3.19 -9.04 21.48
N LEU A 185 3.86 -9.22 20.35
CA LEU A 185 3.24 -9.57 19.06
C LEU A 185 2.85 -11.04 18.94
N LYS A 186 3.24 -11.90 19.90
CA LYS A 186 3.00 -13.35 19.83
C LYS A 186 1.50 -13.66 19.72
N GLY A 187 1.15 -14.40 18.68
CA GLY A 187 -0.23 -14.80 18.42
C GLY A 187 -1.03 -13.76 17.62
N PHE A 188 -0.40 -12.64 17.21
CA PHE A 188 -1.06 -11.73 16.28
C PHE A 188 -1.14 -12.38 14.90
N GLU A 189 -2.35 -12.42 14.36
CA GLU A 189 -2.63 -12.82 12.98
C GLU A 189 -3.57 -11.78 12.36
N GLY A 190 -3.16 -11.18 11.25
CA GLY A 190 -4.07 -10.24 10.60
C GLY A 190 -3.45 -9.23 9.67
N SER A 191 -4.31 -8.32 9.27
CA SER A 191 -3.95 -7.23 8.35
C SER A 191 -3.13 -6.15 9.05
N GLY A 192 -2.40 -5.36 8.26
CA GLY A 192 -1.69 -4.18 8.77
C GLY A 192 -2.62 -3.19 9.49
N ARG A 193 -3.89 -3.09 9.05
CA ARG A 193 -4.88 -2.25 9.73
C ARG A 193 -5.18 -2.76 11.14
N LYS A 194 -5.42 -4.07 11.29
CA LYS A 194 -5.59 -4.68 12.61
C LYS A 194 -4.35 -4.56 13.50
N MET A 195 -3.14 -4.58 12.90
CA MET A 195 -1.90 -4.35 13.65
C MET A 195 -1.84 -2.91 14.18
N MET A 196 -2.29 -1.94 13.39
CA MET A 196 -2.34 -0.55 13.87
C MET A 196 -3.33 -0.38 15.02
N ASP A 197 -4.55 -0.94 14.90
CA ASP A 197 -5.55 -0.92 15.98
C ASP A 197 -4.98 -1.57 17.26
N TRP A 198 -4.33 -2.71 17.11
CA TRP A 198 -3.74 -3.44 18.24
C TRP A 198 -2.57 -2.70 18.91
N LEU A 199 -1.72 -2.02 18.13
CA LEU A 199 -0.64 -1.19 18.67
C LEU A 199 -1.20 0.06 19.36
N GLU A 200 -2.26 0.67 18.83
CA GLU A 200 -2.93 1.81 19.46
C GLU A 200 -3.49 1.42 20.82
N ASP A 201 -4.24 0.31 20.91
CA ASP A 201 -4.79 -0.21 22.17
C ASP A 201 -3.67 -0.51 23.18
N THR A 202 -2.59 -1.17 22.73
CA THR A 202 -1.43 -1.48 23.58
C THR A 202 -0.77 -0.22 24.14
N ILE A 203 -0.63 0.83 23.33
CA ILE A 203 -0.03 2.11 23.76
C ILE A 203 -0.94 2.81 24.76
N LEU A 204 -2.24 2.79 24.56
CA LEU A 204 -3.21 3.37 25.48
C LEU A 204 -3.22 2.64 26.82
N ASP A 205 -3.21 1.32 26.80
CA ASP A 205 -3.13 0.50 28.02
C ASP A 205 -1.83 0.75 28.80
N PHE A 206 -0.71 0.81 28.09
CA PHE A 206 0.60 1.11 28.71
C PHE A 206 0.62 2.49 29.36
N THR A 207 0.04 3.49 28.73
CA THR A 207 -0.02 4.85 29.28
C THR A 207 -0.98 4.97 30.46
N SER A 208 -2.03 4.16 30.49
CA SER A 208 -3.05 4.17 31.55
C SER A 208 -2.66 3.33 32.79
N ASN A 209 -1.94 2.20 32.58
CA ASN A 209 -1.65 1.20 33.63
C ASN A 209 -0.16 0.78 33.63
N LYS A 210 0.75 1.74 33.66
CA LYS A 210 2.19 1.49 33.57
C LYS A 210 2.72 0.47 34.58
N SER A 211 2.19 0.46 35.82
CA SER A 211 2.63 -0.46 36.89
C SER A 211 2.18 -1.92 36.66
N GLU A 212 1.02 -2.16 36.05
CA GLU A 212 0.54 -3.52 35.73
C GLU A 212 1.29 -4.10 34.52
N PHE A 213 1.64 -3.24 33.57
CA PHE A 213 2.33 -3.69 32.35
C PHE A 213 3.79 -4.09 32.64
N ASP A 214 4.46 -3.37 33.53
CA ASP A 214 5.81 -3.74 33.98
C ASP A 214 5.81 -5.11 34.69
N GLN A 215 4.80 -5.42 35.52
CA GLN A 215 4.62 -6.73 36.13
C GLN A 215 4.32 -7.84 35.11
N LEU A 216 3.51 -7.57 34.09
CA LEU A 216 3.19 -8.54 33.03
C LEU A 216 4.40 -8.89 32.17
N LEU A 217 5.29 -7.94 31.92
CA LEU A 217 6.53 -8.17 31.19
C LEU A 217 7.53 -8.98 32.02
N GLU A 218 7.65 -8.73 33.33
CA GLU A 218 8.51 -9.50 34.25
C GLU A 218 8.06 -10.95 34.36
N VAL A 219 6.76 -11.20 34.50
CA VAL A 219 6.19 -12.56 34.59
C VAL A 219 6.39 -13.34 33.29
N ARG A 220 6.35 -12.69 32.12
CA ARG A 220 6.52 -13.35 30.81
C ARG A 220 7.97 -13.57 30.40
N THR A 221 8.91 -12.80 30.97
CA THR A 221 10.36 -12.94 30.70
C THR A 221 11.06 -13.92 31.61
N GLY A 222 10.40 -14.43 32.66
CA GLY A 222 10.92 -15.51 33.52
C GLY A 222 12.13 -15.12 34.36
N THR A 223 12.23 -13.85 34.76
CA THR A 223 13.19 -13.38 35.80
C THR A 223 12.46 -13.11 37.07
#